data_68b142b367f81d998fc36c6ee9104f09
#
_entry.id   68b142b367f81d998fc36c6ee9104f09
#
_cell.length_a   1.000
_cell.length_b   1.000
_cell.length_c   1.000
_cell.angle_alpha   90.00
_cell.angle_beta   90.00
_cell.angle_gamma   90.00
#
_symmetry.space_group_name_H-M   'P 1'
#
loop_
_entity.id
_entity.type
_entity.pdbx_description
1 polymer ?
#
loop_
_entity_poly.entity_id
_entity_poly.type
_entity_poly.pdbx_seq_one_letter_code
_entity_poly.pdbx_strand_id
1 'polypeptide(L)'
;MENKVLEYVEYLKKTKGISLNTEMAYRRDLMKLVKYLDAQNVSDVTQITVTNLNSYMLYMEKQGLTNTTISRNVASIKGFFQYLVREGILAEDVSSTLTSPKIER
;
A
#
# COMPACT_ATOMS: atom_id res chain seq x y z
N MET A 1 3.76 -7.08 9.92
CA MET A 1 3.62 -6.41 8.62
C MET A 1 4.64 -5.31 8.34
N GLU A 2 5.05 -4.58 9.35
CA GLU A 2 6.01 -3.48 9.17
C GLU A 2 7.31 -3.95 8.52
N ASN A 3 7.82 -5.10 8.91
CA ASN A 3 9.04 -5.67 8.33
C ASN A 3 8.92 -5.86 6.81
N LYS A 4 7.74 -6.27 6.33
CA LYS A 4 7.50 -6.47 4.90
C LYS A 4 7.52 -5.14 4.15
N VAL A 5 7.01 -4.08 4.76
CA VAL A 5 7.08 -2.74 4.18
C VAL A 5 8.54 -2.29 4.06
N LEU A 6 9.33 -2.47 5.10
CA LEU A 6 10.74 -2.10 5.08
C LEU A 6 11.52 -2.89 4.03
N GLU A 7 11.26 -4.18 3.91
CA GLU A 7 11.86 -5.04 2.88
C GLU A 7 11.52 -4.55 1.47
N TYR A 8 10.26 -4.16 1.26
CA TYR A 8 9.83 -3.64 -0.04
C TYR A 8 10.52 -2.33 -0.38
N VAL A 9 10.62 -1.42 0.58
CA VAL A 9 11.27 -0.13 0.36
C VAL A 9 12.75 -0.34 0.02
N GLU A 10 13.44 -1.25 0.72
CA GLU A 10 14.83 -1.61 0.40
C GLU A 10 14.96 -2.20 -1.01
N TYR A 11 14.01 -3.04 -1.40
CA TYR A 11 13.95 -3.60 -2.74
C TYR A 11 13.85 -2.50 -3.81
N LEU A 12 12.99 -1.50 -3.58
CA LEU A 12 12.86 -0.37 -4.50
C LEU A 12 14.14 0.45 -4.60
N LYS A 13 14.83 0.67 -3.49
CA LYS A 13 16.10 1.39 -3.48
C LYS A 13 17.15 0.67 -4.33
N LYS A 14 17.22 -0.65 -4.21
CA LYS A 14 18.22 -1.47 -4.91
C LYS A 14 17.91 -1.65 -6.39
N THR A 15 16.63 -1.81 -6.74
CA THR A 15 16.23 -2.15 -8.10
C THR A 15 15.86 -0.96 -8.96
N LYS A 16 15.30 0.10 -8.36
CA LYS A 16 14.81 1.26 -9.10
C LYS A 16 15.54 2.56 -8.77
N GLY A 17 16.42 2.52 -7.78
CA GLY A 17 17.21 3.69 -7.42
C GLY A 17 16.35 4.90 -7.06
N ILE A 18 15.26 4.69 -6.31
CA ILE A 18 14.35 5.78 -5.94
C ILE A 18 15.05 6.80 -5.05
N SER A 19 14.62 8.06 -5.14
CA SER A 19 15.14 9.13 -4.31
C SER A 19 14.73 8.94 -2.84
N LEU A 20 15.45 9.60 -1.93
CA LEU A 20 15.12 9.58 -0.51
C LEU A 20 13.70 10.07 -0.26
N ASN A 21 13.27 11.12 -0.95
CA ASN A 21 11.91 11.66 -0.80
C ASN A 21 10.85 10.63 -1.23
N THR A 22 11.08 9.93 -2.33
CA THR A 22 10.19 8.88 -2.81
C THR A 22 10.14 7.71 -1.83
N GLU A 23 11.31 7.30 -1.33
CA GLU A 23 11.42 6.25 -0.30
C GLU A 23 10.57 6.60 0.92
N MET A 24 10.75 7.80 1.45
CA MET A 24 10.02 8.25 2.64
C MET A 24 8.51 8.32 2.40
N ALA A 25 8.10 8.76 1.20
CA ALA A 25 6.68 8.83 0.85
C ALA A 25 6.04 7.45 0.81
N TYR A 26 6.66 6.48 0.14
CA TYR A 26 6.16 5.11 0.07
C TYR A 26 6.10 4.47 1.45
N ARG A 27 7.16 4.61 2.21
CA ARG A 27 7.22 4.06 3.56
C ARG A 27 6.11 4.63 4.44
N ARG A 28 5.91 5.95 4.41
CA ARG A 28 4.85 6.62 5.17
C ARG A 28 3.47 6.12 4.77
N ASP A 29 3.19 6.05 3.47
CA ASP A 29 1.90 5.63 2.95
C ASP A 29 1.59 4.20 3.38
N LEU A 30 2.56 3.30 3.25
CA LEU A 30 2.37 1.89 3.61
C LEU A 30 2.28 1.68 5.11
N MET A 31 3.02 2.44 5.91
CA MET A 31 2.92 2.36 7.37
C MET A 31 1.56 2.82 7.89
N LYS A 32 0.94 3.80 7.22
CA LYS A 32 -0.43 4.20 7.55
C LYS A 32 -1.42 3.07 7.27
N LEU A 33 -1.24 2.35 6.18
CA LEU A 33 -2.05 1.18 5.87
C LEU A 33 -1.88 0.11 6.95
N VAL A 34 -0.64 -0.16 7.35
CA VAL A 34 -0.34 -1.15 8.40
C VAL A 34 -1.06 -0.79 9.70
N LYS A 35 -1.01 0.48 10.12
CA LYS A 35 -1.71 0.94 11.32
C LYS A 35 -3.22 0.73 11.22
N TYR A 36 -3.79 1.05 10.07
CA TYR A 36 -5.22 0.86 9.85
C TYR A 36 -5.59 -0.62 9.96
N LEU A 37 -4.81 -1.48 9.33
CA LEU A 37 -5.06 -2.92 9.36
C LEU A 37 -4.89 -3.51 10.75
N ASP A 38 -3.90 -3.04 11.51
CA ASP A 38 -3.73 -3.44 12.93
C ASP A 38 -5.00 -3.14 13.72
N ALA A 39 -5.59 -1.96 13.51
CA ALA A 39 -6.84 -1.59 14.18
C ALA A 39 -8.02 -2.47 13.77
N GLN A 40 -7.93 -3.15 12.62
CA GLN A 40 -8.92 -4.10 12.13
C GLN A 40 -8.57 -5.55 12.50
N ASN A 41 -7.60 -5.76 13.40
CA ASN A 41 -7.12 -7.08 13.82
C ASN A 41 -6.46 -7.89 12.69
N VAL A 42 -5.88 -7.19 11.70
CA VAL A 42 -5.12 -7.81 10.62
C VAL A 42 -3.64 -7.58 10.92
N SER A 43 -2.94 -8.64 11.31
CA SER A 43 -1.54 -8.54 11.75
C SER A 43 -0.53 -9.11 10.76
N ASP A 44 -0.99 -9.78 9.71
CA ASP A 44 -0.13 -10.43 8.71
C ASP A 44 -0.63 -10.11 7.31
N VAL A 45 0.30 -9.96 6.36
CA VAL A 45 -0.05 -9.66 4.97
C VAL A 45 -0.93 -10.74 4.34
N THR A 46 -0.82 -11.99 4.80
CA THR A 46 -1.65 -13.09 4.29
C THR A 46 -3.11 -12.99 4.74
N GLN A 47 -3.40 -12.16 5.74
CA GLN A 47 -4.76 -11.96 6.26
C GLN A 47 -5.48 -10.80 5.57
N ILE A 48 -4.78 -10.02 4.77
CA ILE A 48 -5.36 -8.84 4.11
C ILE A 48 -6.29 -9.30 3.00
N THR A 49 -7.50 -8.74 2.98
CA THR A 49 -8.53 -9.05 1.97
C THR A 49 -8.82 -7.84 1.10
N VAL A 50 -9.49 -8.07 -0.03
CA VAL A 50 -9.99 -6.97 -0.89
C VAL A 50 -10.89 -6.05 -0.09
N THR A 51 -11.72 -6.60 0.79
CA THR A 51 -12.60 -5.80 1.66
C THR A 51 -11.81 -4.87 2.57
N ASN A 52 -10.71 -5.35 3.15
CA ASN A 52 -9.83 -4.51 3.98
C ASN A 52 -9.30 -3.31 3.18
N LEU A 53 -8.85 -3.55 1.96
CA LEU A 53 -8.29 -2.50 1.12
C LEU A 53 -9.36 -1.50 0.67
N ASN A 54 -10.54 -1.97 0.31
CA ASN A 54 -11.66 -1.08 -0.04
C ASN A 54 -12.09 -0.22 1.16
N SER A 55 -12.11 -0.80 2.35
CA SER A 55 -12.41 -0.06 3.58
C SER A 55 -11.36 1.03 3.83
N TYR A 56 -10.09 0.73 3.55
CA TYR A 56 -9.02 1.71 3.70
C TYR A 56 -9.19 2.88 2.72
N MET A 57 -9.64 2.60 1.49
CA MET A 57 -9.95 3.64 0.50
C MET A 57 -11.00 4.61 1.05
N LEU A 58 -12.08 4.07 1.60
CA LEU A 58 -13.14 4.88 2.21
C LEU A 58 -12.63 5.66 3.42
N TYR A 59 -11.77 5.05 4.22
CA TYR A 59 -11.15 5.70 5.36
C TYR A 59 -10.33 6.92 4.91
N MET A 60 -9.54 6.79 3.85
CA MET A 60 -8.76 7.91 3.31
C MET A 60 -9.66 9.05 2.83
N GLU A 61 -10.77 8.72 2.17
CA GLU A 61 -11.74 9.73 1.74
C GLU A 61 -12.32 10.48 2.92
N LYS A 62 -12.68 9.77 3.99
CA LYS A 62 -13.23 10.37 5.22
C LYS A 62 -12.22 11.24 5.95
N GLN A 63 -10.93 10.96 5.80
CA GLN A 63 -9.87 11.79 6.38
C GLN A 63 -9.66 13.08 5.59
N GLY A 64 -10.36 13.26 4.49
CA GLY A 64 -10.27 14.47 3.67
C GLY A 64 -9.05 14.52 2.78
N LEU A 65 -8.43 13.38 2.50
CA LEU A 65 -7.28 13.34 1.59
C LEU A 65 -7.72 13.65 0.16
N THR A 66 -6.85 14.32 -0.58
CA THR A 66 -7.12 14.64 -1.99
C THR A 66 -7.08 13.38 -2.84
N ASN A 67 -7.75 13.43 -4.01
CA ASN A 67 -7.72 12.33 -4.97
C ASN A 67 -6.29 12.02 -5.42
N THR A 68 -5.45 13.03 -5.56
CA THR A 68 -4.04 12.86 -5.90
C THR A 68 -3.30 12.03 -4.83
N THR A 69 -3.53 12.36 -3.55
CA THR A 69 -2.91 11.64 -2.43
C THR A 69 -3.42 10.20 -2.37
N ILE A 70 -4.72 10.00 -2.54
CA ILE A 70 -5.31 8.65 -2.53
C ILE A 70 -4.76 7.83 -3.69
N SER A 71 -4.65 8.41 -4.90
CA SER A 71 -4.08 7.73 -6.07
C SER A 71 -2.63 7.29 -5.81
N ARG A 72 -1.83 8.14 -5.17
CA ARG A 72 -0.46 7.79 -4.81
C ARG A 72 -0.44 6.61 -3.83
N ASN A 73 -1.33 6.62 -2.83
CA ASN A 73 -1.45 5.52 -1.89
C ASN A 73 -1.84 4.22 -2.59
N VAL A 74 -2.78 4.27 -3.54
CA VAL A 74 -3.16 3.10 -4.32
C VAL A 74 -1.97 2.54 -5.10
N ALA A 75 -1.18 3.41 -5.72
CA ALA A 75 0.01 2.99 -6.46
C ALA A 75 1.02 2.30 -5.53
N SER A 76 1.24 2.86 -4.33
CA SER A 76 2.14 2.27 -3.33
C SER A 76 1.65 0.90 -2.88
N ILE A 77 0.34 0.77 -2.61
CA ILE A 77 -0.28 -0.47 -2.18
C ILE A 77 -0.14 -1.54 -3.27
N LYS A 78 -0.47 -1.20 -4.51
CA LYS A 78 -0.36 -2.15 -5.63
C LYS A 78 1.07 -2.62 -5.83
N GLY A 79 2.03 -1.71 -5.78
CA GLY A 79 3.44 -2.07 -5.89
C GLY A 79 3.89 -3.01 -4.78
N PHE A 80 3.45 -2.76 -3.55
CA PHE A 80 3.77 -3.59 -2.40
C PHE A 80 3.20 -5.01 -2.57
N PHE A 81 1.94 -5.14 -2.97
CA PHE A 81 1.33 -6.45 -3.16
C PHE A 81 1.94 -7.21 -4.33
N GLN A 82 2.29 -6.53 -5.42
CA GLN A 82 3.02 -7.17 -6.52
C GLN A 82 4.36 -7.74 -6.05
N TYR A 83 5.06 -6.99 -5.20
CA TYR A 83 6.31 -7.45 -4.60
C TYR A 83 6.07 -8.71 -3.74
N LEU A 84 5.03 -8.72 -2.91
CA LEU A 84 4.72 -9.85 -2.05
C LEU A 84 4.39 -11.11 -2.86
N VAL A 85 3.66 -10.98 -3.95
CA VAL A 85 3.36 -12.10 -4.85
C VAL A 85 4.63 -12.60 -5.53
N ARG A 86 5.46 -11.68 -6.01
CA ARG A 86 6.73 -12.01 -6.67
C ARG A 86 7.67 -12.77 -5.75
N GLU A 87 7.69 -12.41 -4.46
CA GLU A 87 8.56 -13.07 -3.47
C GLU A 87 7.95 -14.36 -2.93
N GLY A 88 6.78 -14.76 -3.42
CA GLY A 88 6.13 -15.99 -3.00
C GLY A 88 5.46 -15.91 -1.62
N ILE A 89 5.35 -14.71 -1.05
CA ILE A 89 4.71 -14.50 0.25
C ILE A 89 3.19 -14.61 0.13
N LEU A 90 2.65 -14.10 -0.99
CA LEU A 90 1.22 -14.18 -1.30
C LEU A 90 1.01 -14.98 -2.58
N ALA A 91 -0.06 -15.77 -2.62
CA ALA A 91 -0.45 -16.51 -3.82
C ALA A 91 -1.17 -15.62 -4.84
N GLU A 92 -1.89 -14.60 -4.37
CA GLU A 92 -2.70 -13.71 -5.20
C GLU A 92 -2.49 -12.26 -4.80
N ASP A 93 -2.64 -11.35 -5.77
CA ASP A 93 -2.57 -9.91 -5.54
C ASP A 93 -3.99 -9.40 -5.24
N VAL A 94 -4.29 -9.22 -3.95
CA VAL A 94 -5.60 -8.72 -3.51
C VAL A 94 -5.80 -7.25 -3.84
N SER A 95 -4.75 -6.54 -4.24
CA SER A 95 -4.84 -5.14 -4.63
C SER A 95 -5.15 -4.94 -6.11
N SER A 96 -5.19 -6.01 -6.90
CA SER A 96 -5.36 -5.92 -8.35
C SER A 96 -6.66 -5.26 -8.78
N THR A 97 -7.71 -5.34 -7.94
CA THR A 97 -9.01 -4.75 -8.21
C THR A 97 -9.15 -3.31 -7.72
N LEU A 98 -8.15 -2.80 -6.99
CA LEU A 98 -8.19 -1.42 -6.53
C LEU A 98 -8.09 -0.46 -7.70
N THR A 99 -8.93 0.57 -7.68
CA THR A 99 -8.91 1.63 -8.70
C THR A 99 -8.59 2.95 -8.05
N SER A 100 -7.76 3.76 -8.74
CA SER A 100 -7.48 5.12 -8.30
C SER A 100 -8.71 5.99 -8.53
N PRO A 101 -9.01 6.97 -7.65
CA PRO A 101 -10.06 7.92 -7.92
C PRO A 101 -9.70 8.76 -9.15
N LYS A 102 -10.73 9.18 -9.89
CA LYS A 102 -10.51 10.04 -11.05
C LYS A 102 -9.97 11.39 -10.59
N ILE A 103 -8.87 11.79 -11.21
CA ILE A 103 -8.32 13.13 -11.01
C ILE A 103 -8.86 13.98 -12.11
N GLU A 104 -9.74 14.93 -11.77
CA GLU A 104 -10.23 15.91 -12.72
C GLU A 104 -9.14 16.93 -13.00
N ARG A 105 -8.96 17.23 -14.28
CA ARG A 105 -8.00 18.24 -14.72
C ARG A 105 -8.73 19.46 -15.20
#